data_ae6f15973e39206b1b4b9dfc6504867e
#
_entry.id   ae6f15973e39206b1b4b9dfc6504867e
#
_cell.length_a   1.000
_cell.length_b   1.000
_cell.length_c   1.000
_cell.angle_alpha   90.00
_cell.angle_beta   90.00
_cell.angle_gamma   90.00
#
_symmetry.space_group_name_H-M   'P 1'
#
loop_
_entity.id
_entity.type
_entity.pdbx_description
1 polymer ?
#
loop_
_entity_poly.entity_id
_entity_poly.type
_entity_poly.pdbx_seq_one_letter_code
_entity_poly.pdbx_strand_id
1 'polypeptide(L)'
;MSHGLRTGSEYREALRDARKVWVLGEGRIEDVTEHPATRPMVEEYVAWYDRHFDPAWQDIVLTPPDAAGNRLPWGCVLPKTAADLTRMAHCFSATTFPTAGNITHTPAYGNLIALGILGAIYEQNPDPAQIANAAAYRQLIADTGRFLTFSAGAATIGYRLRENPAERAAVKIIRETDAGVFLSGKIGMHTSPAYAEDVYVGALCGVEYDGRAASFAVPVGAPGVTTICRKLSVCHPNRFVAPLSHRFDELDAQMWLDKVFIPWERVFLLALPLEPVARWLFWHQLYCWLAKAEFTLGLALACTHALGLQSNQTTIEYLVDLIIDVQTVRSCQTAAERDPQFTPQGFCYPNHNHVAAGSIAMLRARQRITEILRILPGSSLVVAPCDADLADPELAAGLDESFAGAGYTALQRAALLQLAWDHVSSALDGRESAFELHANGGLPTWRGRIRRTFDRYNELANAVLQTLDLEMPEIDLSSIPAAPIAPRRVVQPRTPASAA
;
A
#
# COMPACT_ATOMS: atom_id res chain seq x y z
N MET A 1 19.77 12.34 -23.27
CA MET A 1 18.50 11.92 -22.68
C MET A 1 18.84 11.42 -21.28
N SER A 2 18.24 11.98 -20.24
CA SER A 2 18.46 11.50 -18.86
C SER A 2 17.92 10.06 -18.77
N HIS A 3 18.79 9.08 -18.59
CA HIS A 3 18.39 7.70 -18.39
C HIS A 3 17.41 7.60 -17.21
N GLY A 4 16.25 7.00 -17.42
CA GLY A 4 15.33 6.58 -16.35
C GLY A 4 14.31 7.61 -15.87
N LEU A 5 14.38 8.86 -16.26
CA LEU A 5 13.38 9.84 -15.88
C LEU A 5 12.31 9.98 -16.98
N ARG A 6 11.07 9.91 -16.57
CA ARG A 6 9.88 9.93 -17.39
C ARG A 6 8.95 11.05 -16.93
N THR A 7 8.35 11.77 -17.86
CA THR A 7 7.33 12.79 -17.61
C THR A 7 5.96 12.16 -17.35
N GLY A 8 5.07 12.92 -16.72
CA GLY A 8 3.67 12.52 -16.57
C GLY A 8 2.96 12.34 -17.92
N SER A 9 3.31 13.12 -18.95
CA SER A 9 2.78 12.95 -20.30
C SER A 9 3.19 11.63 -20.93
N GLU A 10 4.45 11.23 -20.80
CA GLU A 10 4.94 9.93 -21.28
C GLU A 10 4.32 8.77 -20.51
N TYR A 11 4.07 8.92 -19.21
CA TYR A 11 3.32 7.94 -18.43
C TYR A 11 1.88 7.81 -18.95
N ARG A 12 1.16 8.94 -19.11
CA ARG A 12 -0.22 8.92 -19.63
C ARG A 12 -0.31 8.24 -20.99
N GLU A 13 0.63 8.53 -21.89
CA GLU A 13 0.65 7.90 -23.22
C GLU A 13 0.90 6.40 -23.16
N ALA A 14 1.75 5.94 -22.23
CA ALA A 14 2.01 4.51 -22.06
C ALA A 14 0.79 3.72 -21.51
N LEU A 15 -0.19 4.38 -20.92
CA LEU A 15 -1.46 3.75 -20.53
C LEU A 15 -2.42 3.54 -21.67
N ARG A 16 -2.21 4.17 -22.85
CA ARG A 16 -3.00 4.00 -24.07
C ARG A 16 -2.56 2.76 -24.85
N ASP A 17 -2.42 1.68 -24.12
CA ASP A 17 -2.10 0.37 -24.66
C ASP A 17 -3.37 -0.49 -24.91
N ALA A 18 -3.21 -1.78 -25.19
CA ALA A 18 -4.32 -2.70 -25.47
C ALA A 18 -5.01 -3.24 -24.19
N ARG A 19 -4.86 -2.58 -23.03
CA ARG A 19 -5.44 -3.04 -21.76
C ARG A 19 -6.95 -3.18 -21.81
N LYS A 20 -7.45 -4.23 -21.16
CA LYS A 20 -8.88 -4.47 -21.01
C LYS A 20 -9.26 -4.21 -19.55
N VAL A 21 -9.86 -3.06 -19.28
CA VAL A 21 -10.24 -2.63 -17.94
C VAL A 21 -11.76 -2.54 -17.83
N TRP A 22 -12.28 -3.07 -16.75
CA TRP A 22 -13.67 -2.94 -16.32
C TRP A 22 -13.71 -2.28 -14.95
N VAL A 23 -14.63 -1.35 -14.75
CA VAL A 23 -14.96 -0.82 -13.43
C VAL A 23 -16.40 -1.23 -13.11
N LEU A 24 -16.58 -1.94 -12.01
CA LEU A 24 -17.90 -2.44 -11.62
C LEU A 24 -18.86 -1.27 -11.34
N GLY A 25 -19.98 -1.24 -12.06
CA GLY A 25 -20.95 -0.14 -12.05
C GLY A 25 -20.77 0.85 -13.21
N GLU A 26 -19.58 0.98 -13.78
CA GLU A 26 -19.29 1.85 -14.94
C GLU A 26 -19.21 1.07 -16.27
N GLY A 27 -18.94 -0.24 -16.20
CA GLY A 27 -18.74 -1.06 -17.37
C GLY A 27 -17.29 -1.13 -17.85
N ARG A 28 -17.11 -1.34 -19.16
CA ARG A 28 -15.80 -1.37 -19.80
C ARG A 28 -15.27 0.04 -19.99
N ILE A 29 -14.00 0.24 -19.63
CA ILE A 29 -13.27 1.50 -19.82
C ILE A 29 -12.41 1.35 -21.08
N GLU A 30 -12.69 2.14 -22.11
CA GLU A 30 -11.94 2.09 -23.37
C GLU A 30 -10.59 2.83 -23.27
N ASP A 31 -10.56 3.96 -22.55
CA ASP A 31 -9.35 4.73 -22.27
C ASP A 31 -9.33 5.15 -20.78
N VAL A 32 -8.42 4.55 -20.01
CA VAL A 32 -8.27 4.84 -18.57
C VAL A 32 -7.78 6.27 -18.33
N THR A 33 -7.17 6.91 -19.31
CA THR A 33 -6.62 8.27 -19.19
C THR A 33 -7.69 9.35 -19.34
N GLU A 34 -8.85 9.02 -19.91
CA GLU A 34 -9.91 9.99 -20.22
C GLU A 34 -11.22 9.71 -19.46
N HIS A 35 -11.48 8.46 -19.12
CA HIS A 35 -12.75 8.10 -18.49
C HIS A 35 -12.89 8.73 -17.09
N PRO A 36 -14.05 9.33 -16.74
CA PRO A 36 -14.26 10.02 -15.47
C PRO A 36 -13.95 9.17 -14.22
N ALA A 37 -14.18 7.85 -14.30
CA ALA A 37 -13.92 6.93 -13.20
C ALA A 37 -12.42 6.69 -12.92
N THR A 38 -11.53 6.93 -13.87
CA THR A 38 -10.11 6.57 -13.78
C THR A 38 -9.18 7.78 -13.95
N ARG A 39 -9.59 8.77 -14.75
CA ARG A 39 -8.79 9.97 -15.04
C ARG A 39 -8.27 10.68 -13.77
N PRO A 40 -9.05 10.88 -12.69
CA PRO A 40 -8.54 11.59 -11.51
C PRO A 40 -7.30 10.92 -10.90
N MET A 41 -7.28 9.60 -10.81
CA MET A 41 -6.10 8.86 -10.33
C MET A 41 -4.94 8.90 -11.32
N VAL A 42 -5.21 8.86 -12.63
CA VAL A 42 -4.17 9.03 -13.66
C VAL A 42 -3.48 10.40 -13.49
N GLU A 43 -4.24 11.48 -13.23
CA GLU A 43 -3.67 12.81 -12.98
C GLU A 43 -2.77 12.85 -11.73
N GLU A 44 -3.10 12.13 -10.68
CA GLU A 44 -2.23 12.03 -9.49
C GLU A 44 -0.90 11.32 -9.81
N TYR A 45 -0.93 10.28 -10.63
CA TYR A 45 0.29 9.62 -11.09
C TYR A 45 1.07 10.46 -12.10
N VAL A 46 0.40 11.21 -12.97
CA VAL A 46 1.03 12.21 -13.86
C VAL A 46 1.80 13.22 -13.00
N ALA A 47 1.13 13.80 -12.01
CA ALA A 47 1.76 14.75 -11.10
C ALA A 47 2.93 14.12 -10.31
N TRP A 48 2.86 12.82 -10.00
CA TRP A 48 3.97 12.10 -9.36
C TRP A 48 5.21 12.06 -10.25
N TYR A 49 5.07 11.74 -11.54
CA TYR A 49 6.17 11.70 -12.50
C TYR A 49 6.73 13.11 -12.80
N ASP A 50 5.86 14.12 -12.90
CA ASP A 50 6.27 15.49 -13.19
C ASP A 50 7.13 16.11 -12.07
N ARG A 51 7.04 15.60 -10.82
CA ARG A 51 7.95 15.98 -9.72
C ARG A 51 9.42 15.71 -10.03
N HIS A 52 9.73 14.80 -10.94
CA HIS A 52 11.11 14.57 -11.38
C HIS A 52 11.71 15.78 -12.12
N PHE A 53 10.88 16.66 -12.64
CA PHE A 53 11.27 17.84 -13.43
C PHE A 53 10.93 19.16 -12.74
N ASP A 54 10.23 19.11 -11.61
CA ASP A 54 9.91 20.29 -10.80
C ASP A 54 11.09 20.63 -9.88
N PRO A 55 11.70 21.83 -10.01
CA PRO A 55 12.80 22.26 -9.16
C PRO A 55 12.52 22.20 -7.65
N ALA A 56 11.25 22.36 -7.23
CA ALA A 56 10.85 22.26 -5.84
C ALA A 56 10.89 20.81 -5.30
N TRP A 57 10.89 19.81 -6.17
CA TRP A 57 10.80 18.40 -5.83
C TRP A 57 12.04 17.59 -6.19
N GLN A 58 12.81 18.01 -7.19
CA GLN A 58 13.92 17.21 -7.73
C GLN A 58 14.89 16.69 -6.67
N ASP A 59 15.30 17.54 -5.71
CA ASP A 59 16.25 17.13 -4.67
C ASP A 59 15.64 16.27 -3.58
N ILE A 60 14.30 16.18 -3.54
CA ILE A 60 13.55 15.30 -2.64
C ILE A 60 13.38 13.91 -3.27
N VAL A 61 12.98 13.86 -4.55
CA VAL A 61 12.56 12.61 -5.20
C VAL A 61 13.67 11.89 -5.96
N LEU A 62 14.75 12.60 -6.31
CA LEU A 62 15.88 12.07 -7.08
C LEU A 62 17.17 12.06 -6.27
N THR A 63 18.06 11.14 -6.64
CA THR A 63 19.44 11.14 -6.14
C THR A 63 20.20 12.39 -6.60
N PRO A 64 21.28 12.78 -5.92
CA PRO A 64 22.27 13.66 -6.52
C PRO A 64 22.74 13.13 -7.87
N PRO A 65 23.15 14.01 -8.82
CA PRO A 65 23.68 13.56 -10.10
C PRO A 65 24.95 12.73 -9.90
N ASP A 66 25.08 11.66 -10.66
CA ASP A 66 26.32 10.88 -10.76
C ASP A 66 27.39 11.61 -11.60
N ALA A 67 28.55 10.99 -11.80
CA ALA A 67 29.65 11.59 -12.58
C ALA A 67 29.29 11.88 -14.05
N ALA A 68 28.24 11.23 -14.58
CA ALA A 68 27.72 11.47 -15.93
C ALA A 68 26.53 12.45 -15.93
N GLY A 69 26.13 12.97 -14.77
CA GLY A 69 24.99 13.86 -14.61
C GLY A 69 23.63 13.17 -14.52
N ASN A 70 23.57 11.83 -14.45
CA ASN A 70 22.33 11.10 -14.33
C ASN A 70 21.81 11.12 -12.89
N ARG A 71 20.51 11.20 -12.75
CA ARG A 71 19.78 11.11 -11.48
C ARG A 71 18.80 9.93 -11.52
N LEU A 72 18.60 9.26 -10.41
CA LEU A 72 17.64 8.17 -10.28
C LEU A 72 16.56 8.52 -9.25
N PRO A 73 15.31 8.09 -9.44
CA PRO A 73 14.33 8.11 -8.36
C PRO A 73 14.83 7.31 -7.16
N TRP A 74 14.63 7.83 -5.94
CA TRP A 74 15.10 7.14 -4.71
C TRP A 74 14.55 5.72 -4.57
N GLY A 75 13.35 5.42 -5.07
CA GLY A 75 12.80 4.06 -5.10
C GLY A 75 13.60 3.06 -5.95
N CYS A 76 14.41 3.53 -6.91
CA CYS A 76 15.25 2.70 -7.77
C CYS A 76 16.66 2.43 -7.18
N VAL A 77 17.02 3.09 -6.09
CA VAL A 77 18.35 2.97 -5.48
C VAL A 77 18.49 1.64 -4.76
N LEU A 78 19.61 0.95 -4.96
CA LEU A 78 20.05 -0.16 -4.12
C LEU A 78 20.73 0.40 -2.87
N PRO A 79 20.05 0.47 -1.71
CA PRO A 79 20.62 1.12 -0.54
C PRO A 79 21.75 0.25 0.03
N LYS A 80 22.84 0.90 0.43
CA LYS A 80 24.02 0.26 1.02
C LYS A 80 24.28 0.74 2.45
N THR A 81 23.66 1.83 2.84
CA THR A 81 23.89 2.47 4.14
C THR A 81 22.58 2.95 4.78
N ALA A 82 22.61 3.15 6.10
CA ALA A 82 21.50 3.79 6.80
C ALA A 82 21.20 5.21 6.26
N ALA A 83 22.21 5.92 5.75
CA ALA A 83 22.03 7.24 5.14
C ALA A 83 21.20 7.15 3.85
N ASP A 84 21.36 6.10 3.05
CA ASP A 84 20.51 5.88 1.86
C ASP A 84 19.06 5.65 2.27
N LEU A 85 18.82 4.81 3.29
CA LEU A 85 17.48 4.60 3.83
C LEU A 85 16.86 5.91 4.34
N THR A 86 17.63 6.74 5.05
CA THR A 86 17.13 8.05 5.54
C THR A 86 16.72 8.97 4.38
N ARG A 87 17.44 8.96 3.26
CA ARG A 87 17.08 9.76 2.08
C ARG A 87 15.85 9.21 1.36
N MET A 88 15.76 7.89 1.22
CA MET A 88 14.56 7.22 0.70
C MET A 88 13.34 7.53 1.58
N ALA A 89 13.50 7.47 2.90
CA ALA A 89 12.48 7.81 3.88
C ALA A 89 11.97 9.25 3.72
N HIS A 90 12.88 10.21 3.53
CA HIS A 90 12.53 11.61 3.27
C HIS A 90 11.68 11.74 2.00
N CYS A 91 12.08 11.09 0.92
CA CYS A 91 11.31 11.02 -0.33
C CYS A 91 9.91 10.45 -0.09
N PHE A 92 9.80 9.31 0.59
CA PHE A 92 8.52 8.65 0.82
C PHE A 92 7.60 9.48 1.72
N SER A 93 8.10 10.05 2.79
CA SER A 93 7.33 10.95 3.66
C SER A 93 6.80 12.16 2.89
N ALA A 94 7.65 12.82 2.10
CA ALA A 94 7.26 14.00 1.33
C ALA A 94 6.24 13.68 0.23
N THR A 95 6.32 12.50 -0.40
CA THR A 95 5.43 12.13 -1.52
C THR A 95 4.11 11.52 -1.07
N THR A 96 4.03 10.91 0.12
CA THR A 96 2.80 10.29 0.65
C THR A 96 1.90 11.26 1.40
N PHE A 97 2.46 12.25 2.11
CA PHE A 97 1.66 13.21 2.88
C PHE A 97 0.64 14.00 2.04
N PRO A 98 0.96 14.52 0.83
CA PRO A 98 -0.01 15.26 0.01
C PRO A 98 -1.20 14.43 -0.47
N THR A 99 -1.11 13.09 -0.39
CA THR A 99 -2.20 12.17 -0.72
C THR A 99 -3.08 11.82 0.49
N ALA A 100 -2.81 12.42 1.66
CA ALA A 100 -3.41 12.02 2.93
C ALA A 100 -3.25 10.51 3.22
N GLY A 101 -2.21 9.88 2.66
CA GLY A 101 -1.96 8.45 2.75
C GLY A 101 -2.94 7.55 1.97
N ASN A 102 -3.75 8.13 1.07
CA ASN A 102 -4.77 7.37 0.32
C ASN A 102 -4.23 6.68 -0.93
N ILE A 103 -3.02 7.05 -1.41
CA ILE A 103 -2.34 6.33 -2.49
C ILE A 103 -1.24 5.47 -1.89
N THR A 104 -1.45 4.17 -1.90
CA THR A 104 -0.54 3.20 -1.30
C THR A 104 0.42 2.58 -2.31
N HIS A 105 0.01 2.47 -3.58
CA HIS A 105 0.79 1.91 -4.68
C HIS A 105 1.25 3.02 -5.63
N THR A 106 2.31 3.72 -5.23
CA THR A 106 2.97 4.74 -6.06
C THR A 106 3.99 4.09 -7.01
N PRO A 107 4.50 4.80 -8.04
CA PRO A 107 5.63 4.32 -8.82
C PRO A 107 6.87 4.02 -7.97
N ALA A 108 7.12 4.75 -6.87
CA ALA A 108 8.18 4.42 -5.91
C ALA A 108 7.97 3.04 -5.26
N TYR A 109 6.73 2.71 -4.89
CA TYR A 109 6.37 1.39 -4.41
C TYR A 109 6.69 0.30 -5.44
N GLY A 110 6.38 0.54 -6.73
CA GLY A 110 6.70 -0.36 -7.83
C GLY A 110 8.21 -0.58 -7.98
N ASN A 111 9.01 0.47 -7.87
CA ASN A 111 10.47 0.38 -7.90
C ASN A 111 11.01 -0.52 -6.77
N LEU A 112 10.44 -0.41 -5.58
CA LEU A 112 10.80 -1.26 -4.43
C LEU A 112 10.43 -2.73 -4.62
N ILE A 113 9.40 -3.05 -5.40
CA ILE A 113 9.08 -4.44 -5.78
C ILE A 113 10.22 -5.02 -6.62
N ALA A 114 10.65 -4.31 -7.66
CA ALA A 114 11.75 -4.76 -8.52
C ALA A 114 13.06 -4.95 -7.74
N LEU A 115 13.33 -4.05 -6.78
CA LEU A 115 14.44 -4.17 -5.84
C LEU A 115 14.29 -5.41 -4.95
N GLY A 116 13.10 -5.65 -4.42
CA GLY A 116 12.77 -6.79 -3.57
C GLY A 116 12.90 -8.13 -4.29
N ILE A 117 12.48 -8.20 -5.57
CA ILE A 117 12.68 -9.41 -6.41
C ILE A 117 14.16 -9.73 -6.52
N LEU A 118 14.99 -8.76 -6.86
CA LEU A 118 16.44 -8.96 -6.99
C LEU A 118 17.07 -9.41 -5.68
N GLY A 119 16.72 -8.75 -4.57
CA GLY A 119 17.23 -9.13 -3.23
C GLY A 119 16.81 -10.54 -2.83
N ALA A 120 15.57 -10.93 -3.08
CA ALA A 120 15.06 -12.27 -2.79
C ALA A 120 15.72 -13.35 -3.65
N ILE A 121 15.95 -13.09 -4.95
CA ILE A 121 16.65 -14.01 -5.83
C ILE A 121 18.09 -14.26 -5.34
N TYR A 122 18.82 -13.23 -4.96
CA TYR A 122 20.16 -13.38 -4.41
C TYR A 122 20.21 -14.31 -3.19
N GLU A 123 19.20 -14.25 -2.33
CA GLU A 123 19.17 -15.04 -1.10
C GLU A 123 18.60 -16.45 -1.29
N GLN A 124 17.57 -16.59 -2.11
CA GLN A 124 16.76 -17.80 -2.19
C GLN A 124 17.06 -18.66 -3.41
N ASN A 125 17.54 -18.05 -4.48
CA ASN A 125 17.85 -18.72 -5.73
C ASN A 125 19.03 -18.07 -6.45
N PRO A 126 20.27 -18.22 -5.96
CA PRO A 126 21.44 -17.56 -6.53
C PRO A 126 21.89 -18.15 -7.89
N ASP A 127 20.99 -18.73 -8.66
CA ASP A 127 21.24 -19.17 -10.03
C ASP A 127 21.62 -17.94 -10.90
N PRO A 128 22.72 -17.99 -11.67
CA PRO A 128 23.16 -16.87 -12.49
C PRO A 128 22.10 -16.37 -13.49
N ALA A 129 21.29 -17.27 -14.06
CA ALA A 129 20.23 -16.88 -14.99
C ALA A 129 19.09 -16.14 -14.27
N GLN A 130 18.69 -16.60 -13.09
CA GLN A 130 17.68 -15.93 -12.29
C GLN A 130 18.16 -14.57 -11.77
N ILE A 131 19.42 -14.46 -11.36
CA ILE A 131 20.03 -13.16 -10.99
C ILE A 131 20.03 -12.22 -12.19
N ALA A 132 20.43 -12.69 -13.37
CA ALA A 132 20.45 -11.89 -14.58
C ALA A 132 19.04 -11.40 -14.96
N ASN A 133 18.01 -12.25 -14.90
CA ASN A 133 16.62 -11.88 -15.15
C ASN A 133 16.12 -10.81 -14.18
N ALA A 134 16.33 -11.01 -12.87
CA ALA A 134 15.89 -10.05 -11.86
C ALA A 134 16.63 -8.71 -11.97
N ALA A 135 17.93 -8.74 -12.26
CA ALA A 135 18.74 -7.54 -12.47
C ALA A 135 18.31 -6.79 -13.74
N ALA A 136 18.07 -7.51 -14.85
CA ALA A 136 17.58 -6.91 -16.10
C ALA A 136 16.18 -6.31 -15.93
N TYR A 137 15.28 -6.97 -15.21
CA TYR A 137 13.94 -6.46 -14.95
C TYR A 137 13.99 -5.19 -14.07
N ARG A 138 14.80 -5.20 -13.00
CA ARG A 138 15.00 -3.99 -12.19
C ARG A 138 15.60 -2.86 -13.03
N GLN A 139 16.56 -3.14 -13.89
CA GLN A 139 17.16 -2.14 -14.77
C GLN A 139 16.12 -1.57 -15.75
N LEU A 140 15.28 -2.41 -16.34
CA LEU A 140 14.15 -1.98 -17.18
C LEU A 140 13.25 -0.97 -16.43
N ILE A 141 12.87 -1.28 -15.19
CA ILE A 141 12.05 -0.37 -14.37
C ILE A 141 12.79 0.96 -14.13
N ALA A 142 14.08 0.91 -13.79
CA ALA A 142 14.89 2.10 -13.54
C ALA A 142 15.09 2.96 -14.80
N ASP A 143 15.29 2.34 -15.97
CA ASP A 143 15.58 3.03 -17.23
C ASP A 143 14.34 3.64 -17.89
N THR A 144 13.17 3.07 -17.64
CA THR A 144 11.93 3.46 -18.32
C THR A 144 10.94 4.19 -17.42
N GLY A 145 11.17 4.22 -16.12
CA GLY A 145 10.19 4.72 -15.14
C GLY A 145 8.86 3.95 -15.18
N ARG A 146 8.87 2.70 -15.64
CA ARG A 146 7.69 1.86 -15.82
C ARG A 146 7.00 1.60 -14.48
N PHE A 147 5.67 1.77 -14.44
CA PHE A 147 4.89 1.58 -13.23
C PHE A 147 4.57 0.10 -13.01
N LEU A 148 5.09 -0.44 -11.93
CA LEU A 148 4.86 -1.81 -11.46
C LEU A 148 4.01 -1.78 -10.18
N THR A 149 2.97 -2.60 -10.12
CA THR A 149 2.22 -2.84 -8.88
C THR A 149 2.36 -4.29 -8.40
N PHE A 150 1.88 -4.56 -7.19
CA PHE A 150 2.08 -5.83 -6.51
C PHE A 150 0.78 -6.59 -6.29
N SER A 151 0.84 -7.89 -6.52
CA SER A 151 -0.14 -8.85 -6.02
C SER A 151 0.57 -9.98 -5.30
N ALA A 152 0.07 -10.39 -4.16
CA ALA A 152 0.52 -11.64 -3.53
C ALA A 152 0.25 -12.87 -4.42
N GLY A 153 -0.60 -12.74 -5.44
CA GLY A 153 -1.01 -13.83 -6.32
C GLY A 153 -2.08 -14.75 -5.72
N ALA A 154 -2.74 -14.33 -4.64
CA ALA A 154 -3.74 -15.16 -3.96
C ALA A 154 -4.93 -15.48 -4.88
N ALA A 155 -5.37 -16.75 -4.84
CA ALA A 155 -6.54 -17.20 -5.56
C ALA A 155 -7.81 -16.44 -5.14
N THR A 156 -8.73 -16.25 -6.06
CA THR A 156 -10.08 -15.75 -5.75
C THR A 156 -10.80 -16.69 -4.77
N ILE A 157 -11.81 -16.18 -4.08
CA ILE A 157 -12.57 -16.97 -3.10
C ILE A 157 -13.12 -18.25 -3.70
N GLY A 158 -13.66 -18.20 -4.93
CA GLY A 158 -14.22 -19.36 -5.61
C GLY A 158 -13.20 -20.48 -5.83
N TYR A 159 -11.93 -20.14 -6.10
CA TYR A 159 -10.86 -21.14 -6.23
C TYR A 159 -10.48 -21.75 -4.88
N ARG A 160 -10.40 -20.92 -3.83
CA ARG A 160 -10.07 -21.41 -2.47
C ARG A 160 -11.08 -22.40 -1.90
N LEU A 161 -12.33 -22.31 -2.34
CA LEU A 161 -13.41 -23.16 -1.89
C LEU A 161 -13.53 -24.48 -2.67
N ARG A 162 -12.73 -24.69 -3.72
CA ARG A 162 -12.75 -25.96 -4.48
C ARG A 162 -12.22 -27.10 -3.63
N GLU A 163 -12.84 -28.27 -3.80
CA GLU A 163 -12.46 -29.48 -3.04
C GLU A 163 -11.08 -29.97 -3.44
N ASN A 164 -10.80 -30.04 -4.74
CA ASN A 164 -9.51 -30.49 -5.27
C ASN A 164 -8.41 -29.44 -5.02
N PRO A 165 -7.36 -29.74 -4.25
CA PRO A 165 -6.25 -28.83 -3.99
C PRO A 165 -5.58 -28.28 -5.25
N ALA A 166 -5.42 -29.09 -6.30
CA ALA A 166 -4.83 -28.67 -7.57
C ALA A 166 -5.65 -27.61 -8.33
N GLU A 167 -6.94 -27.49 -8.00
CA GLU A 167 -7.82 -26.47 -8.58
C GLU A 167 -7.84 -25.17 -7.77
N ARG A 168 -7.20 -25.14 -6.59
CA ARG A 168 -7.14 -23.96 -5.71
C ARG A 168 -6.08 -22.95 -6.13
N ALA A 169 -5.17 -23.31 -7.03
CA ALA A 169 -4.15 -22.40 -7.56
C ALA A 169 -4.80 -21.23 -8.30
N ALA A 170 -4.29 -20.02 -8.04
CA ALA A 170 -4.75 -18.81 -8.71
C ALA A 170 -4.41 -18.82 -10.20
N VAL A 171 -3.25 -19.37 -10.54
CA VAL A 171 -2.67 -19.40 -11.88
C VAL A 171 -2.13 -20.80 -12.18
N LYS A 172 -2.14 -21.16 -13.46
CA LYS A 172 -1.54 -22.38 -13.98
C LYS A 172 -0.68 -22.07 -15.20
N ILE A 173 0.48 -22.72 -15.31
CA ILE A 173 1.22 -22.81 -16.56
C ILE A 173 0.47 -23.83 -17.43
N ILE A 174 -0.07 -23.40 -18.54
CA ILE A 174 -0.83 -24.27 -19.46
C ILE A 174 -0.02 -24.70 -20.69
N ARG A 175 1.08 -24.03 -20.94
CA ARG A 175 2.04 -24.37 -22.00
C ARG A 175 3.39 -23.74 -21.68
N GLU A 176 4.45 -24.47 -22.00
CA GLU A 176 5.83 -24.03 -21.94
C GLU A 176 6.42 -24.00 -23.37
N THR A 177 7.35 -23.10 -23.61
CA THR A 177 8.11 -22.95 -24.84
C THR A 177 9.53 -22.50 -24.53
N ASP A 178 10.46 -22.58 -25.47
CA ASP A 178 11.81 -22.07 -25.32
C ASP A 178 11.85 -20.56 -24.98
N ALA A 179 10.82 -19.79 -25.38
CA ALA A 179 10.76 -18.36 -25.19
C ALA A 179 10.06 -17.94 -23.88
N GLY A 180 9.33 -18.85 -23.19
CA GLY A 180 8.59 -18.53 -21.99
C GLY A 180 7.39 -19.44 -21.75
N VAL A 181 6.50 -19.03 -20.86
CA VAL A 181 5.33 -19.80 -20.42
C VAL A 181 4.02 -19.10 -20.77
N PHE A 182 2.96 -19.88 -20.91
CA PHE A 182 1.60 -19.36 -21.04
C PHE A 182 0.82 -19.61 -19.74
N LEU A 183 0.24 -18.54 -19.19
CA LEU A 183 -0.50 -18.55 -17.96
C LEU A 183 -2.00 -18.46 -18.20
N SER A 184 -2.79 -19.20 -17.40
CA SER A 184 -4.22 -19.00 -17.28
C SER A 184 -4.63 -19.07 -15.81
N GLY A 185 -5.62 -18.25 -15.41
CA GLY A 185 -6.14 -18.26 -14.05
C GLY A 185 -6.86 -16.97 -13.70
N LYS A 186 -7.34 -16.89 -12.45
CA LYS A 186 -8.01 -15.72 -11.89
C LYS A 186 -7.40 -15.37 -10.56
N ILE A 187 -6.70 -14.26 -10.53
CA ILE A 187 -5.98 -13.78 -9.38
C ILE A 187 -6.92 -12.86 -8.59
N GLY A 188 -6.84 -12.95 -7.28
CA GLY A 188 -7.65 -12.15 -6.35
C GLY A 188 -7.29 -10.66 -6.40
N MET A 189 -7.28 -10.01 -5.25
CA MET A 189 -7.14 -8.57 -5.18
C MET A 189 -5.73 -8.09 -5.53
N HIS A 190 -5.67 -7.04 -6.36
CA HIS A 190 -4.52 -6.18 -6.60
C HIS A 190 -4.94 -4.73 -6.41
N THR A 191 -4.03 -3.87 -6.06
CA THR A 191 -4.29 -2.43 -5.98
C THR A 191 -3.64 -1.73 -7.17
N SER A 192 -4.34 -0.78 -7.79
CA SER A 192 -3.87 0.05 -8.91
C SER A 192 -3.50 -0.64 -10.24
N PRO A 193 -3.94 -1.86 -10.58
CA PRO A 193 -3.51 -2.47 -11.85
C PRO A 193 -4.04 -1.72 -13.08
N ALA A 194 -5.17 -0.99 -12.98
CA ALA A 194 -5.68 -0.17 -14.07
C ALA A 194 -4.73 0.96 -14.47
N TYR A 195 -3.86 1.38 -13.56
CA TYR A 195 -2.92 2.50 -13.70
C TYR A 195 -1.47 2.03 -13.88
N ALA A 196 -1.17 0.77 -13.63
CA ALA A 196 0.14 0.19 -13.78
C ALA A 196 0.36 -0.33 -15.22
N GLU A 197 1.62 -0.48 -15.60
CA GLU A 197 2.01 -1.14 -16.85
C GLU A 197 2.32 -2.60 -16.64
N ASP A 198 2.83 -2.96 -15.45
CA ASP A 198 3.10 -4.34 -15.05
C ASP A 198 2.47 -4.64 -13.68
N VAL A 199 2.09 -5.88 -13.47
CA VAL A 199 1.71 -6.43 -12.16
C VAL A 199 2.68 -7.55 -11.81
N TYR A 200 3.37 -7.44 -10.68
CA TYR A 200 4.09 -8.57 -10.10
C TYR A 200 3.10 -9.51 -9.43
N VAL A 201 2.97 -10.69 -9.99
CA VAL A 201 2.14 -11.79 -9.45
C VAL A 201 3.03 -12.69 -8.61
N GLY A 202 2.86 -12.60 -7.30
CA GLY A 202 3.74 -13.26 -6.33
C GLY A 202 3.53 -14.76 -6.23
N ALA A 203 4.42 -15.41 -5.49
CA ALA A 203 4.50 -16.86 -5.36
C ALA A 203 3.24 -17.53 -4.72
N LEU A 204 2.35 -16.75 -4.07
CA LEU A 204 1.06 -17.26 -3.58
C LEU A 204 0.05 -17.53 -4.70
N CYS A 205 0.40 -17.32 -5.97
CA CYS A 205 -0.40 -17.75 -7.11
C CYS A 205 -0.56 -19.27 -7.19
N GLY A 206 0.30 -20.03 -6.49
CA GLY A 206 0.22 -21.47 -6.39
C GLY A 206 0.91 -22.22 -7.54
N VAL A 207 1.74 -21.54 -8.33
CA VAL A 207 2.54 -22.17 -9.39
C VAL A 207 3.88 -22.60 -8.82
N GLU A 208 4.22 -23.85 -9.05
CA GLU A 208 5.57 -24.38 -8.85
C GLU A 208 6.22 -24.67 -10.20
N TYR A 209 7.49 -24.36 -10.32
CA TYR A 209 8.32 -24.67 -11.47
C TYR A 209 9.73 -25.07 -10.99
N ASP A 210 10.19 -26.21 -11.45
CA ASP A 210 11.49 -26.79 -11.05
C ASP A 210 11.67 -26.86 -9.51
N GLY A 211 10.62 -27.28 -8.80
CA GLY A 211 10.61 -27.42 -7.34
C GLY A 211 10.63 -26.10 -6.56
N ARG A 212 10.40 -24.98 -7.22
CA ARG A 212 10.36 -23.63 -6.63
C ARG A 212 9.03 -22.94 -6.90
N ALA A 213 8.65 -22.04 -6.01
CA ALA A 213 7.48 -21.19 -6.25
C ALA A 213 7.78 -20.16 -7.35
N ALA A 214 6.98 -20.16 -8.41
CA ALA A 214 7.09 -19.21 -9.51
C ALA A 214 6.30 -17.94 -9.23
N SER A 215 6.88 -16.81 -9.62
CA SER A 215 6.23 -15.50 -9.68
C SER A 215 6.51 -14.81 -11.02
N PHE A 216 5.68 -13.86 -11.39
CA PHE A 216 5.64 -13.34 -12.75
C PHE A 216 5.47 -11.83 -12.77
N ALA A 217 6.18 -11.13 -13.65
CA ALA A 217 5.87 -9.75 -14.01
C ALA A 217 4.96 -9.74 -15.26
N VAL A 218 3.67 -9.52 -15.05
CA VAL A 218 2.64 -9.61 -16.08
C VAL A 218 2.33 -8.23 -16.63
N PRO A 219 2.54 -7.95 -17.94
CA PRO A 219 2.12 -6.69 -18.53
C PRO A 219 0.58 -6.58 -18.55
N VAL A 220 0.04 -5.45 -18.07
CA VAL A 220 -1.42 -5.24 -17.99
C VAL A 220 -2.05 -5.19 -19.38
N GLY A 221 -1.37 -4.61 -20.36
CA GLY A 221 -1.80 -4.54 -21.75
C GLY A 221 -1.57 -5.82 -22.57
N ALA A 222 -1.04 -6.91 -21.97
CA ALA A 222 -0.77 -8.13 -22.72
C ALA A 222 -2.07 -8.81 -23.21
N PRO A 223 -2.05 -9.44 -24.41
CA PRO A 223 -3.17 -10.23 -24.89
C PRO A 223 -3.59 -11.30 -23.88
N GLY A 224 -4.89 -11.39 -23.61
CA GLY A 224 -5.44 -12.34 -22.64
C GLY A 224 -5.55 -11.82 -21.20
N VAL A 225 -5.01 -10.65 -20.88
CA VAL A 225 -5.20 -10.01 -19.57
C VAL A 225 -6.51 -9.22 -19.56
N THR A 226 -7.28 -9.38 -18.48
CA THR A 226 -8.47 -8.57 -18.18
C THR A 226 -8.42 -8.13 -16.73
N THR A 227 -8.51 -6.83 -16.50
CA THR A 227 -8.53 -6.19 -15.18
C THR A 227 -9.96 -5.80 -14.82
N ILE A 228 -10.46 -6.26 -13.66
CA ILE A 228 -11.82 -5.96 -13.19
C ILE A 228 -11.72 -5.24 -11.87
N CYS A 229 -11.85 -3.92 -11.95
CA CYS A 229 -11.79 -3.01 -10.81
C CYS A 229 -13.10 -3.03 -10.03
N ARG A 230 -13.01 -2.80 -8.71
CA ARG A 230 -14.17 -2.55 -7.86
C ARG A 230 -14.97 -1.32 -8.33
N LYS A 231 -16.16 -1.16 -7.79
CA LYS A 231 -16.94 0.08 -7.94
C LYS A 231 -16.20 1.25 -7.29
N LEU A 232 -16.48 2.47 -7.78
CA LEU A 232 -15.95 3.70 -7.21
C LEU A 232 -16.39 3.90 -5.75
N SER A 233 -15.56 4.58 -4.99
CA SER A 233 -15.90 5.07 -3.64
C SER A 233 -16.50 6.47 -3.68
N VAL A 234 -16.22 7.26 -4.72
CA VAL A 234 -16.79 8.57 -4.88
C VAL A 234 -18.31 8.46 -5.12
N CYS A 235 -19.10 9.16 -4.31
CA CYS A 235 -20.56 9.11 -4.37
C CYS A 235 -21.22 10.50 -4.54
N HIS A 236 -20.42 11.56 -4.67
CA HIS A 236 -20.92 12.92 -4.82
C HIS A 236 -20.16 13.67 -5.93
N PRO A 237 -20.85 14.35 -6.86
CA PRO A 237 -20.22 15.04 -7.99
C PRO A 237 -19.47 16.32 -7.58
N ASN A 238 -19.80 16.92 -6.44
CA ASN A 238 -19.21 18.16 -5.97
C ASN A 238 -17.88 17.89 -5.24
N ARG A 239 -16.78 18.46 -5.77
CA ARG A 239 -15.44 18.35 -5.19
C ARG A 239 -15.28 19.08 -3.85
N PHE A 240 -16.11 20.07 -3.54
CA PHE A 240 -16.11 20.71 -2.24
C PHE A 240 -16.58 19.74 -1.14
N VAL A 241 -17.57 18.90 -1.46
CA VAL A 241 -18.14 17.91 -0.54
C VAL A 241 -17.26 16.64 -0.44
N ALA A 242 -16.57 16.28 -1.52
CA ALA A 242 -15.78 15.06 -1.62
C ALA A 242 -14.34 15.36 -2.12
N PRO A 243 -13.55 16.17 -1.41
CA PRO A 243 -12.27 16.67 -1.91
C PRO A 243 -11.19 15.58 -2.06
N LEU A 244 -11.22 14.54 -1.24
CA LEU A 244 -10.27 13.40 -1.29
C LEU A 244 -10.80 12.30 -2.21
N SER A 245 -12.07 11.94 -2.09
CA SER A 245 -12.71 10.87 -2.88
C SER A 245 -12.64 11.13 -4.39
N HIS A 246 -12.68 12.41 -4.80
CA HIS A 246 -12.52 12.81 -6.20
C HIS A 246 -11.10 12.69 -6.76
N ARG A 247 -10.10 12.53 -5.88
CA ARG A 247 -8.69 12.51 -6.28
C ARG A 247 -8.05 11.14 -6.07
N PHE A 248 -8.34 10.49 -4.96
CA PHE A 248 -7.55 9.38 -4.42
C PHE A 248 -8.30 8.04 -4.38
N ASP A 249 -9.23 7.81 -5.30
CA ASP A 249 -9.94 6.52 -5.36
C ASP A 249 -9.09 5.44 -6.06
N GLU A 250 -8.04 5.00 -5.37
CA GLU A 250 -7.13 3.95 -5.81
C GLU A 250 -7.88 2.62 -5.99
N LEU A 251 -8.06 2.18 -7.26
CA LEU A 251 -8.92 1.05 -7.59
C LEU A 251 -8.23 -0.29 -7.31
N ASP A 252 -8.87 -1.10 -6.47
CA ASP A 252 -8.55 -2.52 -6.31
C ASP A 252 -9.24 -3.34 -7.40
N ALA A 253 -8.59 -4.40 -7.87
CA ALA A 253 -9.09 -5.21 -8.96
C ALA A 253 -8.81 -6.71 -8.78
N GLN A 254 -9.55 -7.52 -9.52
CA GLN A 254 -9.16 -8.86 -9.90
C GLN A 254 -8.46 -8.81 -11.26
N MET A 255 -7.56 -9.77 -11.51
CA MET A 255 -6.95 -9.96 -12.83
C MET A 255 -7.29 -11.36 -13.35
N TRP A 256 -7.79 -11.42 -14.56
CA TRP A 256 -8.05 -12.67 -15.27
C TRP A 256 -7.03 -12.86 -16.38
N LEU A 257 -6.43 -14.03 -16.41
CA LEU A 257 -5.43 -14.44 -17.40
C LEU A 257 -6.02 -15.54 -18.28
N ASP A 258 -6.03 -15.33 -19.58
CA ASP A 258 -6.42 -16.32 -20.57
C ASP A 258 -5.29 -16.50 -21.59
N LYS A 259 -4.49 -17.56 -21.42
CA LYS A 259 -3.34 -17.90 -22.28
C LYS A 259 -2.34 -16.76 -22.44
N VAL A 260 -2.05 -16.04 -21.37
CA VAL A 260 -1.11 -14.93 -21.35
C VAL A 260 0.32 -15.42 -21.47
N PHE A 261 1.04 -14.97 -22.50
CA PHE A 261 2.45 -15.30 -22.69
C PHE A 261 3.32 -14.45 -21.77
N ILE A 262 4.22 -15.12 -21.01
CA ILE A 262 5.22 -14.49 -20.16
C ILE A 262 6.58 -15.02 -20.58
N PRO A 263 7.48 -14.17 -21.08
CA PRO A 263 8.83 -14.57 -21.45
C PRO A 263 9.66 -14.90 -20.22
N TRP A 264 10.68 -15.76 -20.37
CA TRP A 264 11.47 -16.27 -19.25
C TRP A 264 12.14 -15.19 -18.40
N GLU A 265 12.54 -14.07 -18.97
CA GLU A 265 13.12 -12.92 -18.28
C GLU A 265 12.15 -12.21 -17.32
N ARG A 266 10.85 -12.57 -17.36
CA ARG A 266 9.81 -12.09 -16.47
C ARG A 266 9.28 -13.16 -15.53
N VAL A 267 9.95 -14.31 -15.44
CA VAL A 267 9.64 -15.42 -14.53
C VAL A 267 10.71 -15.48 -13.45
N PHE A 268 10.29 -15.40 -12.18
CA PHE A 268 11.19 -15.41 -11.03
C PHE A 268 10.87 -16.59 -10.14
N LEU A 269 11.87 -17.44 -9.90
CA LEU A 269 11.74 -18.64 -9.10
C LEU A 269 12.24 -18.37 -7.68
N LEU A 270 11.35 -18.37 -6.73
CA LEU A 270 11.57 -18.00 -5.34
C LEU A 270 11.20 -19.13 -4.39
N ALA A 271 11.80 -19.15 -3.21
CA ALA A 271 11.28 -19.93 -2.10
C ALA A 271 10.21 -19.13 -1.32
N LEU A 272 9.34 -19.84 -0.62
CA LEU A 272 8.50 -19.20 0.41
C LEU A 272 9.29 -19.15 1.72
N PRO A 273 9.15 -18.13 2.53
CA PRO A 273 8.15 -17.04 2.48
C PRO A 273 8.54 -15.87 1.57
N LEU A 274 7.57 -14.97 1.30
CA LEU A 274 7.73 -13.80 0.41
C LEU A 274 8.33 -12.58 1.10
N GLU A 275 8.62 -12.64 2.39
CA GLU A 275 9.17 -11.51 3.15
C GLU A 275 10.40 -10.86 2.49
N PRO A 276 11.35 -11.61 1.88
CA PRO A 276 12.48 -11.00 1.21
C PRO A 276 12.12 -10.04 0.08
N VAL A 277 11.07 -10.34 -0.70
CA VAL A 277 10.56 -9.43 -1.74
C VAL A 277 9.95 -8.16 -1.14
N ALA A 278 9.33 -8.29 0.02
CA ALA A 278 8.53 -7.22 0.61
C ALA A 278 9.27 -6.34 1.63
N ARG A 279 10.58 -6.53 1.85
CA ARG A 279 11.37 -5.83 2.89
C ARG A 279 11.26 -4.31 2.80
N TRP A 280 11.53 -3.74 1.63
CA TRP A 280 11.42 -2.31 1.39
C TRP A 280 9.97 -1.87 1.20
N LEU A 281 9.15 -2.74 0.66
CA LEU A 281 7.75 -2.51 0.36
C LEU A 281 6.91 -2.24 1.61
N PHE A 282 7.04 -3.08 2.63
CA PHE A 282 6.33 -2.92 3.90
C PHE A 282 6.74 -1.65 4.64
N TRP A 283 7.99 -1.27 4.53
CA TRP A 283 8.48 -0.02 5.07
C TRP A 283 7.87 1.20 4.36
N HIS A 284 7.81 1.22 3.03
CA HIS A 284 7.09 2.26 2.28
C HIS A 284 5.61 2.31 2.65
N GLN A 285 4.95 1.16 2.75
CA GLN A 285 3.55 1.07 3.19
C GLN A 285 3.32 1.74 4.55
N LEU A 286 4.26 1.56 5.48
CA LEU A 286 4.17 2.20 6.79
C LEU A 286 4.29 3.73 6.69
N TYR A 287 5.00 4.29 5.69
CA TYR A 287 4.99 5.72 5.39
C TYR A 287 3.62 6.21 4.91
N CYS A 288 2.92 5.44 4.07
CA CYS A 288 1.54 5.79 3.67
C CYS A 288 0.60 5.85 4.88
N TRP A 289 0.71 4.87 5.77
CA TRP A 289 -0.10 4.85 7.00
C TRP A 289 0.25 5.96 7.99
N LEU A 290 1.54 6.25 8.15
CA LEU A 290 1.99 7.39 8.96
C LEU A 290 1.48 8.71 8.39
N ALA A 291 1.58 8.90 7.07
CA ALA A 291 1.06 10.08 6.39
C ALA A 291 -0.45 10.28 6.62
N LYS A 292 -1.24 9.20 6.63
CA LYS A 292 -2.67 9.25 6.97
C LYS A 292 -2.88 9.68 8.42
N ALA A 293 -2.14 9.12 9.36
CA ALA A 293 -2.24 9.46 10.77
C ALA A 293 -1.83 10.93 11.02
N GLU A 294 -0.76 11.40 10.39
CA GLU A 294 -0.30 12.78 10.47
C GLU A 294 -1.29 13.77 9.84
N PHE A 295 -1.87 13.41 8.69
CA PHE A 295 -2.91 14.21 8.05
C PHE A 295 -4.15 14.29 8.95
N THR A 296 -4.57 13.18 9.55
CA THR A 296 -5.70 13.15 10.48
C THR A 296 -5.44 14.03 11.70
N LEU A 297 -4.24 13.97 12.28
CA LEU A 297 -3.84 14.85 13.39
C LEU A 297 -3.86 16.33 12.96
N GLY A 298 -3.28 16.66 11.81
CA GLY A 298 -3.31 18.02 11.27
C GLY A 298 -4.72 18.55 11.06
N LEU A 299 -5.60 17.71 10.52
CA LEU A 299 -6.99 18.06 10.30
C LEU A 299 -7.78 18.21 11.60
N ALA A 300 -7.52 17.33 12.60
CA ALA A 300 -8.11 17.44 13.94
C ALA A 300 -7.70 18.74 14.64
N LEU A 301 -6.42 19.14 14.53
CA LEU A 301 -5.93 20.42 15.04
C LEU A 301 -6.60 21.61 14.33
N ALA A 302 -6.72 21.56 13.00
CA ALA A 302 -7.38 22.61 12.23
C ALA A 302 -8.88 22.75 12.58
N CYS A 303 -9.61 21.64 12.70
CA CYS A 303 -11.01 21.63 13.13
C CYS A 303 -11.15 22.15 14.56
N THR A 304 -10.29 21.73 15.49
CA THR A 304 -10.27 22.23 16.88
C THR A 304 -10.12 23.75 16.90
N HIS A 305 -9.19 24.30 16.10
CA HIS A 305 -8.99 25.75 16.01
C HIS A 305 -10.20 26.45 15.38
N ALA A 306 -10.71 25.94 14.26
CA ALA A 306 -11.85 26.52 13.56
C ALA A 306 -13.14 26.53 14.41
N LEU A 307 -13.27 25.60 15.35
CA LEU A 307 -14.43 25.49 16.25
C LEU A 307 -14.23 26.17 17.60
N GLY A 308 -13.07 26.76 17.87
CA GLY A 308 -12.78 27.44 19.14
C GLY A 308 -12.65 26.50 20.34
N LEU A 309 -12.21 25.25 20.11
CA LEU A 309 -12.15 24.19 21.13
C LEU A 309 -10.75 24.02 21.78
N GLN A 310 -9.81 24.94 21.52
CA GLN A 310 -8.39 24.78 21.93
C GLN A 310 -8.19 24.69 23.45
N SER A 311 -9.10 25.25 24.22
CA SER A 311 -9.05 25.22 25.69
C SER A 311 -9.96 24.16 26.32
N ASN A 312 -10.66 23.35 25.50
CA ASN A 312 -11.51 22.29 26.01
C ASN A 312 -10.66 21.10 26.44
N GLN A 313 -10.73 20.70 27.72
CA GLN A 313 -9.90 19.64 28.30
C GLN A 313 -10.05 18.29 27.58
N THR A 314 -11.29 17.88 27.28
CA THR A 314 -11.57 16.63 26.58
C THR A 314 -11.00 16.65 25.16
N THR A 315 -11.09 17.79 24.46
CA THR A 315 -10.46 17.95 23.15
C THR A 315 -8.96 17.80 23.21
N ILE A 316 -8.32 18.40 24.22
CA ILE A 316 -6.87 18.27 24.44
C ILE A 316 -6.47 16.81 24.68
N GLU A 317 -7.22 16.07 25.48
CA GLU A 317 -6.97 14.64 25.74
C GLU A 317 -7.04 13.80 24.46
N TYR A 318 -8.05 14.00 23.62
CA TYR A 318 -8.15 13.34 22.32
C TYR A 318 -6.97 13.68 21.36
N LEU A 319 -6.56 14.94 21.34
CA LEU A 319 -5.42 15.36 20.51
C LEU A 319 -4.10 14.73 21.02
N VAL A 320 -3.93 14.61 22.34
CA VAL A 320 -2.77 13.95 22.94
C VAL A 320 -2.73 12.47 22.54
N ASP A 321 -3.86 11.76 22.54
CA ASP A 321 -3.95 10.38 22.09
C ASP A 321 -3.50 10.24 20.63
N LEU A 322 -3.96 11.12 19.73
CA LEU A 322 -3.51 11.15 18.33
C LEU A 322 -2.00 11.41 18.20
N ILE A 323 -1.47 12.35 18.99
CA ILE A 323 -0.03 12.66 19.01
C ILE A 323 0.78 11.43 19.43
N ILE A 324 0.32 10.69 20.47
CA ILE A 324 0.98 9.47 20.94
C ILE A 324 1.00 8.40 19.83
N ASP A 325 -0.13 8.19 19.15
CA ASP A 325 -0.21 7.20 18.07
C ASP A 325 0.73 7.56 16.91
N VAL A 326 0.69 8.79 16.42
CA VAL A 326 1.58 9.30 15.36
C VAL A 326 3.04 9.15 15.77
N GLN A 327 3.39 9.60 16.99
CA GLN A 327 4.77 9.56 17.48
C GLN A 327 5.27 8.13 17.65
N THR A 328 4.42 7.21 18.09
CA THR A 328 4.77 5.78 18.22
C THR A 328 5.16 5.18 16.87
N VAL A 329 4.34 5.40 15.83
CA VAL A 329 4.63 4.90 14.48
C VAL A 329 5.88 5.55 13.91
N ARG A 330 6.04 6.87 14.06
CA ARG A 330 7.23 7.61 13.61
C ARG A 330 8.51 7.11 14.29
N SER A 331 8.45 6.78 15.59
CA SER A 331 9.59 6.23 16.33
C SER A 331 10.00 4.86 15.79
N CYS A 332 9.03 3.99 15.47
CA CYS A 332 9.29 2.70 14.85
C CYS A 332 9.94 2.86 13.46
N GLN A 333 9.47 3.80 12.64
CA GLN A 333 10.08 4.10 11.34
C GLN A 333 11.53 4.56 11.48
N THR A 334 11.77 5.53 12.35
CA THR A 334 13.12 6.05 12.60
C THR A 334 14.05 4.94 13.10
N ALA A 335 13.58 4.09 14.01
CA ALA A 335 14.36 2.97 14.52
C ALA A 335 14.69 1.96 13.39
N ALA A 336 13.72 1.66 12.51
CA ALA A 336 13.93 0.74 11.39
C ALA A 336 15.05 1.20 10.45
N GLU A 337 15.21 2.50 10.25
CA GLU A 337 16.22 3.10 9.37
C GLU A 337 17.58 3.26 10.05
N ARG A 338 17.59 3.50 11.37
CA ARG A 338 18.82 3.73 12.15
C ARG A 338 19.49 2.44 12.62
N ASP A 339 18.72 1.36 12.69
CA ASP A 339 19.19 0.01 13.03
C ASP A 339 18.91 -0.95 11.86
N PRO A 340 19.51 -0.72 10.66
CA PRO A 340 19.20 -1.48 9.47
C PRO A 340 19.76 -2.89 9.52
N GLN A 341 19.14 -3.78 8.75
CA GLN A 341 19.64 -5.10 8.46
C GLN A 341 20.30 -5.14 7.09
N PHE A 342 21.11 -6.18 6.81
CA PHE A 342 21.84 -6.31 5.57
C PHE A 342 21.59 -7.65 4.92
N THR A 343 21.50 -7.66 3.59
CA THR A 343 21.53 -8.91 2.81
C THR A 343 22.95 -9.45 2.75
N PRO A 344 23.15 -10.73 2.42
CA PRO A 344 24.50 -11.30 2.22
C PRO A 344 25.35 -10.55 1.18
N GLN A 345 24.72 -9.85 0.24
CA GLN A 345 25.38 -9.04 -0.79
C GLN A 345 25.69 -7.61 -0.32
N GLY A 346 25.40 -7.28 0.94
CA GLY A 346 25.66 -5.98 1.53
C GLY A 346 24.63 -4.90 1.20
N PHE A 347 23.45 -5.26 0.71
CA PHE A 347 22.35 -4.31 0.56
C PHE A 347 21.67 -4.07 1.91
N CYS A 348 21.41 -2.79 2.20
CA CYS A 348 20.80 -2.35 3.43
C CYS A 348 19.27 -2.37 3.30
N TYR A 349 18.57 -2.85 4.33
CA TYR A 349 17.12 -2.74 4.40
C TYR A 349 16.65 -2.38 5.81
N PRO A 350 15.48 -1.72 5.94
CA PRO A 350 14.97 -1.32 7.25
C PRO A 350 14.77 -2.51 8.17
N ASN A 351 15.11 -2.37 9.46
CA ASN A 351 14.94 -3.44 10.42
C ASN A 351 13.48 -3.91 10.47
N HIS A 352 13.29 -5.16 10.11
CA HIS A 352 11.98 -5.76 9.93
C HIS A 352 11.16 -5.79 11.24
N ASN A 353 11.81 -5.95 12.39
CA ASN A 353 11.13 -5.95 13.70
C ASN A 353 10.52 -4.59 14.01
N HIS A 354 11.22 -3.50 13.71
CA HIS A 354 10.71 -2.14 13.91
C HIS A 354 9.58 -1.82 12.93
N VAL A 355 9.70 -2.21 11.65
CA VAL A 355 8.62 -2.07 10.67
C VAL A 355 7.38 -2.84 11.11
N ALA A 356 7.55 -4.08 11.60
CA ALA A 356 6.43 -4.89 12.09
C ALA A 356 5.78 -4.29 13.34
N ALA A 357 6.57 -3.79 14.28
CA ALA A 357 6.07 -3.11 15.48
C ALA A 357 5.26 -1.85 15.14
N GLY A 358 5.77 -1.01 14.22
CA GLY A 358 5.07 0.17 13.73
C GLY A 358 3.77 -0.17 13.00
N SER A 359 3.79 -1.21 12.16
CA SER A 359 2.60 -1.70 11.47
C SER A 359 1.53 -2.21 12.44
N ILE A 360 1.93 -2.94 13.48
CA ILE A 360 1.01 -3.40 14.54
C ILE A 360 0.45 -2.22 15.32
N ALA A 361 1.29 -1.23 15.67
CA ALA A 361 0.85 -0.03 16.36
C ALA A 361 -0.19 0.72 15.54
N MET A 362 0.08 0.95 14.24
CA MET A 362 -0.86 1.63 13.35
C MET A 362 -2.18 0.88 13.18
N LEU A 363 -2.14 -0.45 12.96
CA LEU A 363 -3.35 -1.26 12.84
C LEU A 363 -4.21 -1.26 14.11
N ARG A 364 -3.61 -1.12 15.30
CA ARG A 364 -4.33 -0.99 16.57
C ARG A 364 -4.91 0.41 16.74
N ALA A 365 -4.19 1.44 16.32
CA ALA A 365 -4.60 2.83 16.44
C ALA A 365 -5.67 3.25 15.41
N ARG A 366 -5.75 2.55 14.25
CA ARG A 366 -6.54 2.96 13.09
C ARG A 366 -7.98 3.39 13.39
N GLN A 367 -8.71 2.60 14.18
CA GLN A 367 -10.10 2.91 14.54
C GLN A 367 -10.18 4.14 15.45
N ARG A 368 -9.32 4.21 16.47
CA ARG A 368 -9.27 5.34 17.40
C ARG A 368 -8.95 6.66 16.70
N ILE A 369 -7.97 6.65 15.78
CA ILE A 369 -7.59 7.83 14.99
C ILE A 369 -8.79 8.37 14.20
N THR A 370 -9.52 7.49 13.52
CA THR A 370 -10.72 7.85 12.76
C THR A 370 -11.85 8.33 13.68
N GLU A 371 -12.08 7.64 14.79
CA GLU A 371 -13.12 7.94 15.77
C GLU A 371 -12.91 9.32 16.41
N ILE A 372 -11.69 9.66 16.82
CA ILE A 372 -11.37 10.95 17.41
C ILE A 372 -11.72 12.09 16.46
N LEU A 373 -11.36 12.00 15.17
CA LEU A 373 -11.71 13.04 14.20
C LEU A 373 -13.22 13.12 13.92
N ARG A 374 -13.98 12.06 14.13
CA ARG A 374 -15.45 12.10 14.09
C ARG A 374 -16.06 12.78 15.31
N ILE A 375 -15.46 12.58 16.49
CA ILE A 375 -15.96 13.12 17.75
C ILE A 375 -15.66 14.62 17.89
N LEU A 376 -14.45 15.06 17.57
CA LEU A 376 -13.99 16.42 17.84
C LEU A 376 -14.87 17.51 17.23
N PRO A 377 -15.33 17.46 15.95
CA PRO A 377 -16.21 18.47 15.39
C PRO A 377 -17.66 18.35 15.86
N GLY A 378 -18.03 17.25 16.51
CA GLY A 378 -19.37 16.99 17.01
C GLY A 378 -20.43 17.04 15.89
N SER A 379 -21.61 17.60 16.19
CA SER A 379 -22.70 17.74 15.24
C SER A 379 -22.36 18.63 14.04
N SER A 380 -21.39 19.53 14.17
CA SER A 380 -20.95 20.40 13.07
C SER A 380 -20.45 19.59 11.86
N LEU A 381 -19.87 18.42 12.09
CA LEU A 381 -19.43 17.51 11.02
C LEU A 381 -20.60 16.99 10.19
N VAL A 382 -21.75 16.76 10.83
CA VAL A 382 -22.96 16.18 10.18
C VAL A 382 -23.74 17.22 9.40
N VAL A 383 -23.78 18.48 9.88
CA VAL A 383 -24.61 19.54 9.31
C VAL A 383 -23.81 20.57 8.49
N ALA A 384 -22.57 20.24 8.13
CA ALA A 384 -21.71 21.14 7.35
C ALA A 384 -22.34 21.43 5.97
N PRO A 385 -22.57 22.70 5.60
CA PRO A 385 -23.13 23.07 4.31
C PRO A 385 -22.12 22.83 3.18
N CYS A 386 -22.61 22.76 1.95
CA CYS A 386 -21.76 22.80 0.77
C CYS A 386 -21.58 24.26 0.28
N ASP A 387 -20.72 24.46 -0.70
CA ASP A 387 -20.46 25.74 -1.33
C ASP A 387 -21.73 26.33 -2.01
N ALA A 388 -22.55 25.47 -2.61
CA ALA A 388 -23.81 25.87 -3.24
C ALA A 388 -24.84 26.38 -2.20
N ASP A 389 -24.93 25.73 -1.02
CA ASP A 389 -25.81 26.16 0.07
C ASP A 389 -25.40 27.55 0.60
N LEU A 390 -24.10 27.78 0.74
CA LEU A 390 -23.53 29.06 1.19
C LEU A 390 -23.67 30.18 0.15
N ALA A 391 -23.91 29.83 -1.12
CA ALA A 391 -24.18 30.77 -2.20
C ALA A 391 -25.69 31.00 -2.44
N ASP A 392 -26.57 30.22 -1.82
CA ASP A 392 -28.02 30.34 -1.97
C ASP A 392 -28.54 31.61 -1.30
N PRO A 393 -29.29 32.50 -2.01
CA PRO A 393 -29.75 33.79 -1.47
C PRO A 393 -30.65 33.66 -0.24
N GLU A 394 -31.37 32.54 -0.08
CA GLU A 394 -32.28 32.34 1.05
C GLU A 394 -31.54 31.82 2.29
N LEU A 395 -30.42 31.12 2.10
CA LEU A 395 -29.65 30.43 3.15
C LEU A 395 -28.40 31.21 3.57
N ALA A 396 -27.75 31.92 2.64
CA ALA A 396 -26.40 32.47 2.81
C ALA A 396 -26.23 33.28 4.10
N ALA A 397 -27.17 34.20 4.40
CA ALA A 397 -27.06 35.05 5.59
C ALA A 397 -27.15 34.25 6.90
N GLY A 398 -28.08 33.30 6.98
CA GLY A 398 -28.25 32.45 8.17
C GLY A 398 -27.12 31.45 8.36
N LEU A 399 -26.58 30.91 7.24
CA LEU A 399 -25.43 30.03 7.27
C LEU A 399 -24.14 30.76 7.64
N ASP A 400 -23.96 32.02 7.15
CA ASP A 400 -22.80 32.81 7.55
C ASP A 400 -22.86 33.14 9.05
N GLU A 401 -24.03 33.54 9.57
CA GLU A 401 -24.22 33.77 11.00
C GLU A 401 -23.93 32.55 11.86
N SER A 402 -24.35 31.35 11.41
CA SER A 402 -24.21 30.09 12.18
C SER A 402 -22.88 29.40 12.02
N PHE A 403 -22.20 29.54 10.87
CA PHE A 403 -20.93 28.85 10.59
C PHE A 403 -19.71 29.76 10.62
N ALA A 404 -19.77 31.08 10.51
CA ALA A 404 -18.62 31.95 10.67
C ALA A 404 -18.21 32.07 12.15
N GLY A 405 -16.94 32.36 12.40
CA GLY A 405 -16.41 32.57 13.76
C GLY A 405 -14.99 32.05 13.96
N ALA A 406 -14.40 32.38 15.10
CA ALA A 406 -13.01 32.04 15.45
C ALA A 406 -11.98 32.46 14.37
N GLY A 407 -12.27 33.55 13.61
CA GLY A 407 -11.42 34.02 12.52
C GLY A 407 -11.64 33.33 11.16
N TYR A 408 -12.60 32.41 11.07
CA TYR A 408 -12.94 31.69 9.83
C TYR A 408 -14.25 32.24 9.25
N THR A 409 -14.32 32.35 7.92
CA THR A 409 -15.61 32.52 7.21
C THR A 409 -16.40 31.20 7.26
N ALA A 410 -17.71 31.28 7.02
CA ALA A 410 -18.57 30.08 6.92
C ALA A 410 -18.04 29.12 5.85
N LEU A 411 -17.62 29.61 4.69
CA LEU A 411 -17.06 28.81 3.60
C LEU A 411 -15.76 28.07 4.02
N GLN A 412 -14.86 28.75 4.71
CA GLN A 412 -13.60 28.13 5.16
C GLN A 412 -13.85 27.04 6.19
N ARG A 413 -14.77 27.28 7.13
CA ARG A 413 -15.12 26.28 8.15
C ARG A 413 -15.87 25.11 7.53
N ALA A 414 -16.81 25.34 6.64
CA ALA A 414 -17.51 24.30 5.91
C ALA A 414 -16.54 23.44 5.10
N ALA A 415 -15.56 24.04 4.40
CA ALA A 415 -14.53 23.30 3.66
C ALA A 415 -13.71 22.35 4.56
N LEU A 416 -13.30 22.80 5.76
CA LEU A 416 -12.61 21.94 6.73
C LEU A 416 -13.50 20.79 7.21
N LEU A 417 -14.76 21.04 7.48
CA LEU A 417 -15.70 20.01 7.94
C LEU A 417 -16.02 19.00 6.84
N GLN A 418 -16.19 19.46 5.58
CA GLN A 418 -16.38 18.58 4.44
C GLN A 418 -15.14 17.73 4.17
N LEU A 419 -13.93 18.31 4.31
CA LEU A 419 -12.67 17.56 4.22
C LEU A 419 -12.58 16.50 5.33
N ALA A 420 -12.96 16.84 6.57
CA ALA A 420 -12.98 15.90 7.67
C ALA A 420 -14.01 14.78 7.44
N TRP A 421 -15.20 15.12 6.95
CA TRP A 421 -16.23 14.13 6.60
C TRP A 421 -15.73 13.16 5.53
N ASP A 422 -15.15 13.67 4.44
CA ASP A 422 -14.66 12.84 3.34
C ASP A 422 -13.50 11.94 3.78
N HIS A 423 -12.67 12.43 4.71
CA HIS A 423 -11.52 11.69 5.24
C HIS A 423 -11.90 10.54 6.18
N VAL A 424 -12.95 10.68 7.04
CA VAL A 424 -13.23 9.70 8.10
C VAL A 424 -14.68 9.18 8.13
N SER A 425 -15.56 9.61 7.22
CA SER A 425 -16.98 9.24 7.25
C SER A 425 -17.57 8.92 5.88
N SER A 426 -16.79 9.01 4.82
CA SER A 426 -17.23 8.75 3.44
C SER A 426 -17.08 7.27 3.06
N ALA A 427 -17.53 6.92 1.86
CA ALA A 427 -17.28 5.62 1.27
C ALA A 427 -15.78 5.36 1.00
N LEU A 428 -14.99 6.43 0.77
CA LEU A 428 -13.54 6.33 0.66
C LEU A 428 -12.92 5.83 1.97
N ASP A 429 -13.28 6.43 3.13
CA ASP A 429 -12.81 5.95 4.43
C ASP A 429 -13.23 4.49 4.68
N GLY A 430 -14.45 4.12 4.33
CA GLY A 430 -14.92 2.74 4.44
C GLY A 430 -14.07 1.75 3.64
N ARG A 431 -13.70 2.11 2.40
CA ARG A 431 -12.78 1.32 1.57
C ARG A 431 -11.38 1.28 2.16
N GLU A 432 -10.83 2.46 2.51
CA GLU A 432 -9.49 2.58 3.06
C GLU A 432 -9.35 1.79 4.37
N SER A 433 -10.32 1.91 5.28
CA SER A 433 -10.32 1.15 6.54
C SER A 433 -10.34 -0.36 6.31
N ALA A 434 -11.17 -0.85 5.40
CA ALA A 434 -11.22 -2.27 5.06
C ALA A 434 -9.90 -2.74 4.41
N PHE A 435 -9.33 -1.95 3.50
CA PHE A 435 -8.05 -2.23 2.86
C PHE A 435 -6.92 -2.30 3.88
N GLU A 436 -6.75 -1.27 4.71
CA GLU A 436 -5.65 -1.16 5.67
C GLU A 436 -5.66 -2.27 6.72
N LEU A 437 -6.85 -2.65 7.22
CA LEU A 437 -6.98 -3.75 8.19
C LEU A 437 -6.57 -5.11 7.62
N HIS A 438 -6.62 -5.31 6.31
CA HIS A 438 -6.33 -6.57 5.64
C HIS A 438 -5.05 -6.55 4.81
N ALA A 439 -4.54 -5.36 4.49
CA ALA A 439 -3.31 -5.19 3.73
C ALA A 439 -2.15 -5.97 4.36
N ASN A 440 -1.36 -6.63 3.53
CA ASN A 440 -0.22 -7.44 3.96
C ASN A 440 -0.56 -8.53 4.98
N GLY A 441 -1.82 -8.99 5.02
CA GLY A 441 -2.34 -10.08 5.86
C GLY A 441 -2.85 -9.64 7.23
N GLY A 442 -2.94 -8.34 7.49
CA GLY A 442 -3.50 -7.78 8.72
C GLY A 442 -2.73 -8.13 9.99
N LEU A 443 -3.32 -7.83 11.13
CA LEU A 443 -2.68 -7.97 12.46
C LEU A 443 -2.15 -9.39 12.77
N PRO A 444 -2.86 -10.50 12.44
CA PRO A 444 -2.32 -11.84 12.71
C PRO A 444 -1.02 -12.13 11.95
N THR A 445 -0.93 -11.70 10.71
CA THR A 445 0.27 -11.90 9.87
C THR A 445 1.45 -11.09 10.41
N TRP A 446 1.24 -9.83 10.80
CA TRP A 446 2.27 -9.00 11.40
C TRP A 446 2.78 -9.55 12.73
N ARG A 447 1.89 -10.07 13.59
CA ARG A 447 2.28 -10.78 14.82
C ARG A 447 3.11 -12.02 14.51
N GLY A 448 2.75 -12.78 13.48
CA GLY A 448 3.52 -13.92 13.03
C GLY A 448 4.91 -13.55 12.50
N ARG A 449 5.04 -12.43 11.80
CA ARG A 449 6.33 -11.93 11.31
C ARG A 449 7.27 -11.59 12.46
N ILE A 450 6.86 -10.69 13.36
CA ILE A 450 7.70 -10.26 14.48
C ILE A 450 8.08 -11.44 15.37
N ARG A 451 7.20 -12.40 15.55
CA ARG A 451 7.50 -13.60 16.31
C ARG A 451 8.63 -14.44 15.71
N ARG A 452 8.68 -14.56 14.36
CA ARG A 452 9.72 -15.32 13.66
C ARG A 452 11.09 -14.61 13.66
N THR A 453 11.10 -13.30 13.78
CA THR A 453 12.31 -12.48 13.65
C THR A 453 12.87 -12.01 15.00
N PHE A 454 12.11 -12.14 16.09
CA PHE A 454 12.59 -11.83 17.43
C PHE A 454 13.35 -13.03 17.98
N ASP A 455 14.65 -12.86 18.23
CA ASP A 455 15.61 -13.95 18.55
C ASP A 455 16.01 -14.02 20.02
N ARG A 456 15.55 -13.08 20.85
CA ARG A 456 15.95 -12.95 22.25
C ARG A 456 15.04 -13.66 23.27
N TYR A 457 14.12 -14.51 22.84
CA TYR A 457 13.18 -15.18 23.77
C TYR A 457 13.88 -15.97 24.86
N ASN A 458 14.82 -16.84 24.48
CA ASN A 458 15.55 -17.70 25.43
C ASN A 458 16.47 -16.87 26.33
N GLU A 459 17.20 -15.90 25.77
CA GLU A 459 18.06 -15.00 26.53
C GLU A 459 17.28 -14.30 27.64
N LEU A 460 16.13 -13.68 27.29
CA LEU A 460 15.32 -12.93 28.25
C LEU A 460 14.70 -13.85 29.32
N ALA A 461 14.19 -15.02 28.91
CA ALA A 461 13.59 -15.96 29.84
C ALA A 461 14.63 -16.47 30.87
N ASN A 462 15.79 -16.90 30.40
CA ASN A 462 16.85 -17.40 31.26
C ASN A 462 17.46 -16.30 32.12
N ALA A 463 17.59 -15.06 31.61
CA ALA A 463 18.04 -13.93 32.43
C ALA A 463 17.09 -13.63 33.63
N VAL A 464 15.78 -13.79 33.42
CA VAL A 464 14.79 -13.65 34.49
C VAL A 464 14.99 -14.77 35.54
N LEU A 465 15.19 -16.01 35.12
CA LEU A 465 15.40 -17.13 36.04
C LEU A 465 16.68 -16.97 36.88
N GLN A 466 17.74 -16.36 36.30
CA GLN A 466 18.98 -16.04 37.02
C GLN A 466 18.81 -15.03 38.17
N THR A 467 17.69 -14.31 38.25
CA THR A 467 17.39 -13.42 39.37
C THR A 467 16.89 -14.17 40.60
N LEU A 468 16.58 -15.45 40.47
CA LEU A 468 16.14 -16.31 41.53
C LEU A 468 17.37 -16.96 42.22
N ASP A 469 17.40 -16.98 43.53
CA ASP A 469 18.45 -17.67 44.29
C ASP A 469 18.14 -19.17 44.44
N LEU A 470 17.86 -19.81 43.30
CA LEU A 470 17.50 -21.21 43.17
C LEU A 470 18.13 -21.79 41.89
N GLU A 471 18.42 -23.08 41.93
CA GLU A 471 18.80 -23.80 40.70
C GLU A 471 17.55 -24.01 39.83
N MET A 472 17.49 -23.33 38.68
CA MET A 472 16.37 -23.36 37.76
C MET A 472 16.77 -24.11 36.48
N PRO A 473 15.81 -24.84 35.85
CA PRO A 473 16.04 -25.44 34.55
C PRO A 473 16.19 -24.35 33.48
N GLU A 474 17.07 -24.59 32.50
CA GLU A 474 17.15 -23.73 31.30
C GLU A 474 15.87 -23.85 30.47
N ILE A 475 15.31 -22.71 30.04
CA ILE A 475 14.11 -22.65 29.20
C ILE A 475 14.55 -22.52 27.74
N ASP A 476 14.07 -23.42 26.90
CA ASP A 476 14.16 -23.33 25.45
C ASP A 476 12.79 -22.97 24.84
N LEU A 477 12.63 -21.71 24.44
CA LEU A 477 11.44 -21.20 23.77
C LEU A 477 11.56 -21.21 22.24
N SER A 478 12.64 -21.77 21.69
CA SER A 478 12.85 -21.87 20.23
C SER A 478 11.77 -22.72 19.56
N SER A 479 11.18 -23.65 20.32
CA SER A 479 10.09 -24.53 19.88
C SER A 479 8.69 -23.95 20.07
N ILE A 480 8.53 -22.67 20.50
CA ILE A 480 7.21 -22.04 20.49
C ILE A 480 6.66 -22.14 19.06
N PRO A 481 5.71 -23.05 18.80
CA PRO A 481 5.31 -23.34 17.43
C PRO A 481 4.79 -22.06 16.77
N ALA A 482 5.16 -21.86 15.53
CA ALA A 482 4.37 -20.98 14.69
C ALA A 482 2.92 -21.42 14.87
N ALA A 483 2.05 -20.53 15.40
CA ALA A 483 0.65 -20.90 15.52
C ALA A 483 0.28 -21.53 14.18
N PRO A 484 -0.13 -22.80 14.12
CA PRO A 484 -0.53 -23.38 12.87
C PRO A 484 -1.57 -22.39 12.32
N ILE A 485 -1.46 -22.05 11.05
CA ILE A 485 -2.61 -21.50 10.34
C ILE A 485 -3.61 -22.63 10.44
N ALA A 486 -4.47 -22.57 11.47
CA ALA A 486 -5.44 -23.62 11.71
C ALA A 486 -6.19 -23.80 10.41
N PRO A 487 -6.22 -25.01 9.82
CA PRO A 487 -7.08 -25.24 8.69
C PRO A 487 -8.46 -24.77 9.15
N ARG A 488 -9.01 -23.73 8.50
CA ARG A 488 -10.34 -23.25 8.82
C ARG A 488 -11.25 -24.47 8.78
N ARG A 489 -11.83 -24.84 9.94
CA ARG A 489 -12.86 -25.88 9.99
C ARG A 489 -13.87 -25.52 8.90
N VAL A 490 -13.95 -26.38 7.89
CA VAL A 490 -15.03 -26.32 6.91
C VAL A 490 -16.28 -26.58 7.72
N VAL A 491 -17.08 -25.53 7.95
CA VAL A 491 -18.41 -25.68 8.52
C VAL A 491 -19.20 -26.44 7.46
N GLN A 492 -19.49 -27.70 7.70
CA GLN A 492 -20.39 -28.47 6.83
C GLN A 492 -21.73 -27.71 6.75
N PRO A 493 -22.26 -27.47 5.56
CA PRO A 493 -23.60 -26.91 5.43
C PRO A 493 -24.58 -27.78 6.23
N ARG A 494 -25.37 -27.16 7.10
CA ARG A 494 -26.49 -27.86 7.74
C ARG A 494 -27.40 -28.34 6.61
N THR A 495 -27.59 -29.65 6.53
CA THR A 495 -28.61 -30.25 5.68
C THR A 495 -29.97 -29.63 6.09
N PRO A 496 -30.77 -29.09 5.16
CA PRO A 496 -32.09 -28.61 5.50
C PRO A 496 -32.87 -29.79 6.11
N ALA A 497 -33.44 -29.57 7.30
CA ALA A 497 -34.37 -30.56 7.87
C ALA A 497 -35.49 -30.75 6.85
N SER A 498 -35.68 -32.01 6.41
CA SER A 498 -36.83 -32.40 5.59
C SER A 498 -38.08 -31.98 6.34
N ALA A 499 -38.86 -31.07 5.74
CA ALA A 499 -40.20 -30.78 6.20
C ALA A 499 -41.02 -32.05 6.08
N ALA A 500 -41.42 -32.60 7.22
CA ALA A 500 -42.48 -33.58 7.31
C ALA A 500 -43.85 -32.88 7.45
#